data_f7896354108e81d18ffbe5aaf327c86f
#
_entry.id   f7896354108e81d18ffbe5aaf327c86f
#
_cell.length_a   1.000
_cell.length_b   1.000
_cell.length_c   1.000
_cell.angle_alpha   90.00
_cell.angle_beta   90.00
_cell.angle_gamma   90.00
#
_symmetry.space_group_name_H-M   'P 1'
#
loop_
_entity.id
_entity.type
_entity.pdbx_description
1 polymer ?
#
loop_
_entity_poly.entity_id
_entity_poly.type
_entity_poly.pdbx_seq_one_letter_code
_entity_poly.pdbx_strand_id
1 'polypeptide(L)' 'MISAKEARKNLLNYISSQVEEQSAQGLTHYDFRYSGEIDNEYIESLKDYGFKIEAHQEKTLSNGSTIQFLRIGW' A
#
# COMPACT_ATOMS: atom_id res chain seq x y z
N MET A 1 -16.62 -10.08 12.44
CA MET A 1 -16.24 -9.37 11.20
C MET A 1 -15.71 -7.98 11.56
N ILE A 2 -14.57 -7.60 11.02
CA ILE A 2 -14.03 -6.25 11.23
C ILE A 2 -14.70 -5.26 10.28
N SER A 3 -14.74 -3.99 10.68
CA SER A 3 -15.26 -2.93 9.83
C SER A 3 -14.26 -2.57 8.72
N ALA A 4 -14.72 -1.87 7.69
CA ALA A 4 -13.83 -1.38 6.63
C ALA A 4 -12.75 -0.45 7.19
N LYS A 5 -13.09 0.34 8.20
CA LYS A 5 -12.15 1.23 8.88
C LYS A 5 -11.05 0.45 9.58
N GLU A 6 -11.40 -0.63 10.27
CA GLU A 6 -10.42 -1.49 10.94
C GLU A 6 -9.53 -2.22 9.93
N ALA A 7 -10.11 -2.68 8.82
CA ALA A 7 -9.35 -3.34 7.76
C ALA A 7 -8.30 -2.40 7.17
N ARG A 8 -8.66 -1.13 6.92
CA ARG A 8 -7.72 -0.13 6.44
C ARG A 8 -6.62 0.15 7.46
N LYS A 9 -6.98 0.26 8.73
CA LYS A 9 -6.01 0.47 9.80
C LYS A 9 -5.01 -0.67 9.89
N ASN A 10 -5.48 -1.92 9.79
CA ASN A 10 -4.61 -3.10 9.81
C ASN A 10 -3.64 -3.09 8.64
N LEU A 11 -4.10 -2.72 7.45
CA LEU A 11 -3.26 -2.64 6.28
C LEU A 11 -2.21 -1.52 6.40
N LEU A 12 -2.59 -0.37 6.95
CA LEU A 12 -1.66 0.72 7.22
C LEU A 12 -0.60 0.32 8.23
N ASN A 13 -0.99 -0.42 9.28
CA ASN A 13 -0.04 -0.94 10.26
C ASN A 13 0.96 -1.91 9.63
N TYR A 14 0.48 -2.78 8.74
CA TYR A 14 1.35 -3.69 8.00
C TYR A 14 2.37 -2.94 7.16
N ILE A 15 1.92 -1.94 6.41
CA ILE A 15 2.81 -1.13 5.57
C ILE A 15 3.82 -0.38 6.43
N SER A 16 3.40 0.19 7.55
CA SER A 16 4.30 0.89 8.48
C SER A 16 5.40 -0.04 8.98
N SER A 17 5.07 -1.29 9.32
CA SER A 17 6.07 -2.28 9.74
C SER A 17 7.06 -2.58 8.62
N GLN A 18 6.59 -2.72 7.39
CA GLN A 18 7.48 -2.97 6.24
C GLN A 18 8.38 -1.77 5.94
N VAL A 19 7.84 -0.56 6.07
CA VAL A 19 8.61 0.67 5.90
C VAL A 19 9.73 0.76 6.94
N GLU A 20 9.44 0.44 8.20
CA GLU A 20 10.46 0.44 9.25
C GLU A 20 11.58 -0.55 8.92
N GLU A 21 11.21 -1.75 8.49
CA GLU A 21 12.19 -2.78 8.13
C GLU A 21 13.05 -2.34 6.94
N GLN A 22 12.43 -1.79 5.89
CA GLN A 22 13.16 -1.33 4.71
C GLN A 22 14.06 -0.13 5.02
N SER A 23 13.60 0.81 5.83
CA SER A 23 14.40 1.98 6.20
C SER A 23 15.61 1.58 7.06
N ALA A 24 15.47 0.56 7.91
CA ALA A 24 16.58 0.03 8.68
C ALA A 24 17.66 -0.58 7.79
N GLN A 25 17.30 -1.03 6.59
CA GLN A 25 18.24 -1.55 5.59
C GLN A 25 18.83 -0.45 4.69
N GLY A 26 18.45 0.82 4.94
CA GLY A 26 18.93 1.95 4.15
C GLY A 26 18.13 2.23 2.89
N LEU A 27 16.98 1.59 2.72
CA LEU A 27 16.12 1.80 1.56
C LEU A 27 15.20 2.99 1.78
N THR A 28 14.76 3.61 0.68
CA THR A 28 13.90 4.80 0.73
C THR A 28 12.54 4.56 0.10
N HIS A 29 12.26 3.32 -0.28
CA HIS A 29 10.99 2.97 -0.89
C HIS A 29 10.61 1.53 -0.57
N TYR A 30 9.32 1.23 -0.73
CA TYR A 30 8.76 -0.11 -0.54
C TYR A 30 7.77 -0.37 -1.67
N ASP A 31 7.94 -1.50 -2.38
CA ASP A 31 7.03 -1.92 -3.44
C ASP A 31 5.95 -2.79 -2.82
N PHE A 32 4.71 -2.29 -2.85
CA PHE A 32 3.57 -2.94 -2.25
C PHE A 32 2.67 -3.53 -3.33
N ARG A 33 2.31 -4.79 -3.15
CA ARG A 33 1.44 -5.52 -4.07
C ARG A 33 0.14 -5.87 -3.36
N TYR A 34 -0.97 -5.53 -3.97
CA TYR A 34 -2.29 -5.74 -3.38
C TYR A 34 -3.23 -6.36 -4.41
N SER A 35 -3.92 -7.45 -4.03
CA SER A 35 -4.93 -8.08 -4.88
C SER A 35 -6.28 -7.40 -4.66
N GLY A 36 -6.88 -6.91 -5.75
CA GLY A 36 -8.16 -6.25 -5.72
C GLY A 36 -8.06 -4.76 -5.99
N GLU A 37 -9.09 -4.01 -5.60
CA GLU A 37 -9.13 -2.57 -5.79
C GLU A 37 -8.63 -1.83 -4.56
N ILE A 38 -7.87 -0.77 -4.79
CA ILE A 38 -7.43 0.14 -3.74
C ILE A 38 -8.24 1.41 -3.89
N ASP A 39 -8.97 1.80 -2.84
CA ASP A 39 -9.75 3.00 -2.89
C ASP A 39 -8.88 4.24 -2.64
N ASN A 40 -9.39 5.41 -3.08
CA ASN A 40 -8.65 6.66 -2.97
C ASN A 40 -8.44 7.08 -1.51
N GLU A 41 -9.35 6.72 -0.62
CA GLU A 41 -9.22 7.03 0.80
C GLU A 41 -7.99 6.38 1.41
N TYR A 42 -7.68 5.17 0.96
CA TYR A 42 -6.49 4.46 1.42
C TYR A 42 -5.21 5.17 0.96
N ILE A 43 -5.18 5.59 -0.31
CA ILE A 43 -4.03 6.33 -0.87
C ILE A 43 -3.87 7.67 -0.15
N GLU A 44 -4.97 8.37 0.10
CA GLU A 44 -4.94 9.64 0.84
C GLU A 44 -4.42 9.44 2.27
N SER A 45 -4.81 8.33 2.92
CA SER A 45 -4.31 8.00 4.25
C SER A 45 -2.80 7.81 4.26
N LEU A 46 -2.24 7.15 3.25
CA LEU A 46 -0.79 6.99 3.13
C LEU A 46 -0.09 8.34 2.98
N LYS A 47 -0.65 9.23 2.18
CA LYS A 47 -0.10 10.57 2.01
C LYS A 47 -0.16 11.37 3.31
N ASP A 48 -1.23 11.22 4.08
CA ASP A 48 -1.40 11.89 5.37
C ASP A 48 -0.34 11.44 6.38
N TYR A 49 0.14 10.21 6.28
CA TYR A 49 1.25 9.71 7.10
C TYR A 49 2.61 10.19 6.62
N GLY A 50 2.66 10.98 5.55
CA GLY A 50 3.90 11.51 5.02
C GLY A 50 4.57 10.65 3.96
N PHE A 51 3.93 9.57 3.53
CA PHE A 51 4.45 8.73 2.46
C PHE A 51 4.15 9.34 1.10
N LYS A 52 5.01 9.01 0.13
CA LYS A 52 4.83 9.43 -1.26
C LYS A 52 4.43 8.22 -2.09
N ILE A 53 3.48 8.39 -2.99
CA ILE A 53 3.13 7.35 -3.96
C ILE A 53 3.93 7.65 -5.22
N GLU A 54 5.04 6.96 -5.40
CA GLU A 54 5.96 7.20 -6.52
C GLU A 54 5.49 6.54 -7.81
N ALA A 55 4.76 5.43 -7.69
CA ALA A 55 4.20 4.74 -8.84
C ALA A 55 2.96 3.97 -8.42
N HIS A 56 1.98 3.91 -9.32
CA HIS A 56 0.77 3.12 -9.14
C HIS A 56 0.44 2.46 -10.48
N GLN A 57 0.46 1.15 -10.52
CA GLN A 57 0.13 0.38 -11.70
C GLN A 57 -0.95 -0.64 -11.38
N GLU A 58 -1.84 -0.87 -12.33
CA GLU A 58 -2.88 -1.87 -12.21
C GLU A 58 -2.70 -2.89 -13.34
N LYS A 59 -2.75 -4.16 -12.97
CA LYS A 59 -2.64 -5.26 -13.93
C LYS A 59 -3.81 -6.19 -13.78
N THR A 60 -4.52 -6.46 -14.89
CA THR A 60 -5.60 -7.44 -14.92
C THR A 60 -5.03 -8.78 -15.38
N LEU A 61 -5.28 -9.81 -14.58
CA LEU A 61 -4.83 -11.16 -14.89
C LEU A 61 -5.83 -11.85 -15.84
N SER A 62 -5.39 -12.97 -16.43
CA SER A 62 -6.21 -13.73 -17.36
C SER A 62 -7.49 -14.30 -16.73
N ASN A 63 -7.50 -14.50 -15.41
CA ASN A 63 -8.68 -14.97 -14.68
C ASN A 63 -9.65 -13.85 -14.27
N GLY A 64 -9.39 -12.61 -14.68
CA GLY A 64 -10.21 -11.45 -14.35
C GLY A 64 -9.87 -10.77 -13.06
N SER A 65 -8.91 -11.31 -12.31
CA SER A 65 -8.44 -10.66 -11.07
C SER A 65 -7.56 -9.46 -11.38
N THR A 66 -7.60 -8.46 -10.50
CA THR A 66 -6.79 -7.26 -10.65
C THR A 66 -5.74 -7.20 -9.54
N ILE A 67 -4.51 -6.86 -9.91
CA ILE A 67 -3.42 -6.67 -8.97
C ILE A 67 -2.96 -5.21 -9.05
N GLN A 68 -2.82 -4.57 -7.89
CA GLN A 68 -2.32 -3.21 -7.76
C GLN A 68 -0.87 -3.25 -7.30
N PHE A 69 -0.04 -2.44 -7.93
CA PHE A 69 1.36 -2.29 -7.55
C PHE A 69 1.58 -0.83 -7.15
N LEU A 70 2.04 -0.63 -5.93
CA LEU A 70 2.32 0.71 -5.41
C LEU A 70 3.78 0.80 -5.01
N ARG A 71 4.47 1.86 -5.44
CA ARG A 71 5.78 2.19 -4.90
C ARG A 71 5.59 3.32 -3.89
N ILE A 72 5.81 2.99 -2.64
CA ILE A 72 5.65 3.92 -1.52
C ILE A 72 7.04 4.42 -1.13
N GLY A 73 7.23 5.73 -1.14
CA GLY A 73 8.50 6.35 -0.79
C GLY A 73 8.41 7.19 0.47
N TRP A 74 9.55 7.52 1.02
CA TRP A 74 9.63 8.39 2.21
C TRP A 74 10.90 9.24 2.24
#